data_6f27cf5d08e2cbd3d14e1de3404fcc83
#
_entry.id   6f27cf5d08e2cbd3d14e1de3404fcc83
#
_cell.length_a   1.000
_cell.length_b   1.000
_cell.length_c   1.000
_cell.angle_alpha   90.00
_cell.angle_beta   90.00
_cell.angle_gamma   90.00
#
_symmetry.space_group_name_H-M   'P 1'
#
loop_
_entity.id
_entity.type
_entity.pdbx_description
1 polymer ?
#
loop_
_entity_poly.entity_id
_entity_poly.type
_entity_poly.pdbx_seq_one_letter_code
_entity_poly.pdbx_strand_id
1 'polypeptide(L)'
;MKKKEVALAIFLLTGLTLQAQERVTQYKVRDAIEVRTPIMNDSINPKGEKHSTKMLLKTPVVLDLPDAPLQSLTVDTAGYLTLDKADKNSKIYVLKTQIRAERFLKGKLKVTSPVRWEVFIDEVSKQTKDAAEDSISSASSRDIALTLEPERDYEITIKLLSTAEDKAAPTLKCEFIKDNKFKDIACTLDPNAKKRFSLDNTVYGNRVISVAISPSGKYLLTRYWNNHAAKRSRTYCQLTELKTGKVLLDNARDGMRWMPKSDKLYYTVTALSGNDVITLDPATLNEETLLKGIPEQSFTWSPNEDFLIYYPREEGEKEQGALRRIVSPADRIPNTRGRSFLAKYNIANGVSERLTYGNHSTYLQLSLIHISEPTRHSLI
;
A
#
# COMPACT_ATOMS: atom_id res chain seq x y z
N MET A 1 68.06 2.07 28.53
CA MET A 1 66.69 2.37 28.93
C MET A 1 65.96 3.39 28.03
N LYS A 2 66.19 3.49 26.72
CA LYS A 2 65.57 4.51 25.84
C LYS A 2 64.78 3.92 24.64
N LYS A 3 64.66 2.60 24.52
CA LYS A 3 63.93 1.98 23.39
C LYS A 3 62.50 1.49 23.74
N LYS A 4 62.10 1.43 25.02
CA LYS A 4 60.77 1.00 25.44
C LYS A 4 59.71 2.13 25.52
N GLU A 5 60.15 3.37 25.67
CA GLU A 5 59.22 4.52 25.78
C GLU A 5 58.75 5.01 24.41
N VAL A 6 59.56 4.81 23.35
CA VAL A 6 59.17 5.19 21.99
C VAL A 6 58.06 4.26 21.40
N ALA A 7 58.08 3.00 21.81
CA ALA A 7 57.04 2.05 21.36
C ALA A 7 55.67 2.30 22.01
N LEU A 8 55.64 2.85 23.21
CA LEU A 8 54.38 3.18 23.91
C LEU A 8 53.75 4.48 23.36
N ALA A 9 54.59 5.44 22.91
CA ALA A 9 54.06 6.68 22.31
C ALA A 9 53.47 6.48 20.89
N ILE A 10 53.99 5.51 20.13
CA ILE A 10 53.47 5.19 18.80
C ILE A 10 52.12 4.45 18.88
N PHE A 11 51.89 3.67 19.96
CA PHE A 11 50.62 2.97 20.19
C PHE A 11 49.50 3.92 20.67
N LEU A 12 49.86 5.06 21.25
CA LEU A 12 48.91 6.10 21.67
C LEU A 12 48.49 7.08 20.57
N LEU A 13 49.23 7.17 19.46
CA LEU A 13 48.91 8.05 18.34
C LEU A 13 48.10 7.42 17.21
N THR A 14 47.94 6.09 17.19
CA THR A 14 47.09 5.41 16.20
C THR A 14 45.66 5.15 16.71
N GLY A 15 45.32 5.65 17.89
CA GLY A 15 44.04 5.45 18.56
C GLY A 15 42.95 6.51 18.33
N LEU A 16 43.12 7.44 17.38
CA LEU A 16 42.23 8.60 17.32
C LEU A 16 41.65 8.89 15.95
N THR A 17 40.88 7.96 15.39
CA THR A 17 39.72 8.29 14.56
C THR A 17 38.71 7.15 14.57
N LEU A 18 38.31 6.70 15.76
CA LEU A 18 37.03 5.99 15.87
C LEU A 18 35.93 7.04 15.70
N GLN A 19 35.55 7.30 14.45
CA GLN A 19 34.25 7.88 14.19
C GLN A 19 33.24 7.02 14.95
N ALA A 20 32.38 7.65 15.74
CA ALA A 20 31.30 6.94 16.42
C ALA A 20 30.33 6.38 15.38
N GLN A 21 30.60 5.16 14.95
CA GLN A 21 29.90 4.44 13.92
C GLN A 21 29.03 3.37 14.57
N GLU A 22 27.73 3.49 14.38
CA GLU A 22 26.77 2.50 14.84
C GLU A 22 26.43 1.56 13.69
N ARG A 23 26.58 0.26 13.88
CA ARG A 23 26.28 -0.76 12.88
C ARG A 23 24.91 -1.35 13.12
N VAL A 24 24.20 -1.64 12.05
CA VAL A 24 23.00 -2.47 12.13
C VAL A 24 23.45 -3.91 12.33
N THR A 25 23.07 -4.51 13.44
CA THR A 25 23.43 -5.89 13.80
C THR A 25 22.35 -6.90 13.46
N GLN A 26 21.10 -6.42 13.29
CA GLN A 26 19.95 -7.27 13.07
C GLN A 26 18.91 -6.59 12.19
N TYR A 27 18.22 -7.39 11.37
CA TYR A 27 17.11 -6.93 10.52
C TYR A 27 15.89 -7.82 10.73
N LYS A 28 14.71 -7.25 10.63
CA LYS A 28 13.48 -7.98 10.32
C LYS A 28 13.37 -8.14 8.82
N VAL A 29 13.26 -9.36 8.35
CA VAL A 29 13.23 -9.69 6.93
C VAL A 29 11.94 -10.42 6.63
N ARG A 30 11.26 -9.98 5.58
CA ARG A 30 10.12 -10.66 5.00
C ARG A 30 10.61 -11.77 4.07
N ASP A 31 9.82 -12.84 3.93
CA ASP A 31 10.05 -13.87 2.90
C ASP A 31 10.19 -13.21 1.53
N ALA A 32 11.10 -13.76 0.72
CA ALA A 32 11.40 -13.24 -0.60
C ALA A 32 10.14 -13.21 -1.48
N ILE A 33 9.92 -12.07 -2.12
CA ILE A 33 8.85 -11.90 -3.08
C ILE A 33 9.40 -12.25 -4.45
N GLU A 34 8.89 -13.31 -5.05
CA GLU A 34 9.25 -13.64 -6.43
C GLU A 34 8.56 -12.69 -7.41
N VAL A 35 9.36 -12.05 -8.24
CA VAL A 35 8.89 -11.17 -9.30
C VAL A 35 9.18 -11.83 -10.64
N ARG A 36 8.12 -12.22 -11.33
CA ARG A 36 8.26 -12.77 -12.68
C ARG A 36 8.70 -11.68 -13.64
N THR A 37 9.72 -11.99 -14.43
CA THR A 37 10.08 -11.14 -15.55
C THR A 37 8.93 -11.15 -16.56
N PRO A 38 8.52 -10.02 -17.14
CA PRO A 38 7.52 -10.01 -18.19
C PRO A 38 7.93 -10.98 -19.31
N ILE A 39 6.98 -11.77 -19.81
CA ILE A 39 7.23 -12.80 -20.86
C ILE A 39 7.84 -12.18 -22.12
N MET A 40 7.65 -10.89 -22.33
CA MET A 40 8.17 -10.13 -23.45
C MET A 40 9.25 -9.14 -22.99
N ASN A 41 10.47 -9.63 -22.79
CA ASN A 41 11.62 -8.77 -22.46
C ASN A 41 11.91 -7.69 -23.50
N ASP A 42 11.45 -7.87 -24.73
CA ASP A 42 11.61 -6.92 -25.83
C ASP A 42 10.40 -5.99 -26.00
N SER A 43 9.34 -6.16 -25.22
CA SER A 43 8.18 -5.31 -25.34
C SER A 43 8.45 -3.90 -24.80
N ILE A 44 7.97 -2.96 -25.57
CA ILE A 44 8.01 -1.53 -25.24
C ILE A 44 6.71 -1.21 -24.46
N ASN A 45 6.82 -0.54 -23.34
CA ASN A 45 5.64 -0.06 -22.60
C ASN A 45 4.92 1.04 -23.42
N PRO A 46 3.68 1.46 -23.06
CA PRO A 46 2.96 2.51 -23.77
C PRO A 46 3.70 3.86 -23.86
N LYS A 47 4.76 4.05 -23.08
CA LYS A 47 5.64 5.23 -23.11
C LYS A 47 6.85 5.06 -24.04
N GLY A 48 6.98 3.93 -24.74
CA GLY A 48 8.11 3.66 -25.61
C GLY A 48 9.38 3.19 -24.92
N GLU A 49 9.32 2.83 -23.63
CA GLU A 49 10.48 2.37 -22.86
C GLU A 49 10.53 0.83 -22.83
N LYS A 50 11.71 0.25 -22.98
CA LYS A 50 11.92 -1.19 -22.79
C LYS A 50 11.81 -1.57 -21.32
N HIS A 51 11.26 -2.73 -21.04
CA HIS A 51 11.29 -3.30 -19.69
C HIS A 51 12.75 -3.50 -19.25
N SER A 52 13.10 -2.94 -18.11
CA SER A 52 14.46 -3.02 -17.57
C SER A 52 14.42 -3.55 -16.13
N THR A 53 15.56 -4.05 -15.67
CA THR A 53 15.75 -4.49 -14.26
C THR A 53 15.45 -3.37 -13.26
N LYS A 54 15.64 -2.11 -13.67
CA LYS A 54 15.25 -0.93 -12.88
C LYS A 54 13.75 -0.87 -12.60
N MET A 55 12.93 -1.28 -13.56
CA MET A 55 11.47 -1.33 -13.39
C MET A 55 11.08 -2.40 -12.38
N LEU A 56 11.79 -3.54 -12.34
CA LEU A 56 11.55 -4.58 -11.32
C LEU A 56 11.84 -4.06 -9.91
N LEU A 57 12.91 -3.27 -9.73
CA LEU A 57 13.19 -2.63 -8.45
C LEU A 57 12.06 -1.69 -8.02
N LYS A 58 11.40 -1.02 -8.95
CA LYS A 58 10.26 -0.13 -8.69
C LYS A 58 8.92 -0.85 -8.52
N THR A 59 8.87 -2.18 -8.64
CA THR A 59 7.66 -2.95 -8.37
C THR A 59 7.08 -2.55 -7.00
N PRO A 60 5.80 -2.16 -6.92
CA PRO A 60 5.19 -1.80 -5.66
C PRO A 60 5.21 -2.99 -4.69
N VAL A 61 5.73 -2.79 -3.50
CA VAL A 61 5.68 -3.74 -2.38
C VAL A 61 5.08 -3.04 -1.19
N VAL A 62 4.31 -3.75 -0.42
CA VAL A 62 3.84 -3.24 0.85
C VAL A 62 5.02 -3.23 1.81
N LEU A 63 5.38 -2.04 2.26
CA LEU A 63 6.52 -1.85 3.16
C LEU A 63 6.12 -2.08 4.62
N ASP A 64 4.88 -1.75 4.98
CA ASP A 64 4.33 -1.97 6.31
C ASP A 64 3.31 -3.11 6.27
N LEU A 65 3.68 -4.27 6.80
CA LEU A 65 2.83 -5.44 6.93
C LEU A 65 2.71 -5.80 8.40
N PRO A 66 1.66 -5.36 9.08
CA PRO A 66 1.50 -5.64 10.50
C PRO A 66 1.40 -7.15 10.81
N ASP A 67 0.91 -7.95 9.86
CA ASP A 67 0.59 -9.36 10.07
C ASP A 67 1.48 -10.35 9.28
N ALA A 68 2.47 -9.87 8.52
CA ALA A 68 3.38 -10.77 7.83
C ALA A 68 4.42 -11.33 8.80
N PRO A 69 4.71 -12.63 8.77
CA PRO A 69 5.77 -13.21 9.58
C PRO A 69 7.11 -12.59 9.14
N LEU A 70 7.69 -11.79 10.00
CA LEU A 70 9.02 -11.23 9.81
C LEU A 70 10.02 -12.09 10.55
N GLN A 71 11.00 -12.61 9.83
CA GLN A 71 12.14 -13.33 10.43
C GLN A 71 13.17 -12.31 10.92
N SER A 72 13.77 -12.58 12.09
CA SER A 72 14.90 -11.80 12.57
C SER A 72 16.19 -12.45 12.11
N LEU A 73 16.94 -11.74 11.27
CA LEU A 73 18.24 -12.18 10.77
C LEU A 73 19.35 -11.30 11.32
N THR A 74 20.43 -11.93 11.80
CA THR A 74 21.63 -11.26 12.30
C THR A 74 22.70 -11.18 11.23
N VAL A 75 23.47 -10.11 11.26
CA VAL A 75 24.64 -9.92 10.39
C VAL A 75 25.81 -10.76 10.85
N ASP A 76 26.79 -11.00 9.98
CA ASP A 76 28.06 -11.61 10.32
C ASP A 76 28.98 -10.67 11.14
N THR A 77 30.16 -11.16 11.51
CA THR A 77 31.14 -10.39 12.30
C THR A 77 31.66 -9.14 11.57
N ALA A 78 31.61 -9.13 10.24
CA ALA A 78 31.99 -7.98 9.41
C ALA A 78 30.85 -6.98 9.21
N GLY A 79 29.64 -7.32 9.68
CA GLY A 79 28.43 -6.49 9.59
C GLY A 79 27.62 -6.70 8.30
N TYR A 80 27.84 -7.80 7.60
CA TYR A 80 27.10 -8.14 6.39
C TYR A 80 25.98 -9.15 6.67
N LEU A 81 24.82 -8.88 6.09
CA LEU A 81 23.72 -9.84 5.96
C LEU A 81 23.71 -10.37 4.53
N THR A 82 23.83 -11.68 4.37
CA THR A 82 23.76 -12.34 3.06
C THR A 82 22.46 -13.12 2.95
N LEU A 83 21.77 -12.95 1.81
CA LEU A 83 20.50 -13.57 1.47
C LEU A 83 20.67 -14.51 0.27
N ASP A 84 19.65 -15.34 0.04
CA ASP A 84 19.68 -16.30 -1.05
C ASP A 84 19.64 -15.60 -2.41
N LYS A 85 20.46 -16.05 -3.32
CA LYS A 85 20.46 -15.56 -4.69
C LYS A 85 19.18 -15.97 -5.43
N ALA A 86 18.76 -15.15 -6.39
CA ALA A 86 17.71 -15.53 -7.32
C ALA A 86 18.17 -16.60 -8.30
N ASP A 87 17.34 -17.65 -8.49
CA ASP A 87 17.65 -18.73 -9.43
C ASP A 87 17.05 -18.42 -10.82
N LYS A 88 15.74 -18.63 -10.98
CA LYS A 88 15.00 -18.41 -12.24
C LYS A 88 14.26 -17.09 -12.25
N ASN A 89 13.56 -16.81 -11.18
CA ASN A 89 12.77 -15.59 -11.02
C ASN A 89 13.53 -14.57 -10.20
N SER A 90 13.37 -13.30 -10.51
CA SER A 90 13.91 -12.23 -9.68
C SER A 90 13.27 -12.25 -8.29
N LYS A 91 14.06 -12.02 -7.26
CA LYS A 91 13.62 -11.99 -5.86
C LYS A 91 13.75 -10.58 -5.31
N ILE A 92 12.71 -10.10 -4.65
CA ILE A 92 12.72 -8.85 -3.88
C ILE A 92 12.70 -9.21 -2.40
N TYR A 93 13.66 -8.68 -1.66
CA TYR A 93 13.75 -8.76 -0.22
C TYR A 93 13.38 -7.41 0.38
N VAL A 94 12.60 -7.43 1.45
CA VAL A 94 12.27 -6.25 2.24
C VAL A 94 12.84 -6.43 3.64
N LEU A 95 13.80 -5.58 3.99
CA LEU A 95 14.50 -5.61 5.27
C LEU A 95 14.13 -4.37 6.06
N LYS A 96 13.85 -4.55 7.34
CA LYS A 96 13.48 -3.46 8.24
C LYS A 96 14.40 -3.39 9.43
N THR A 97 14.75 -2.18 9.81
CA THR A 97 15.37 -1.85 11.10
C THR A 97 14.83 -0.51 11.58
N GLN A 98 15.10 -0.15 12.80
CA GLN A 98 14.66 1.10 13.39
C GLN A 98 15.84 1.83 13.99
N ILE A 99 15.88 3.15 13.81
CA ILE A 99 16.86 4.03 14.43
C ILE A 99 16.16 5.07 15.31
N ARG A 100 16.73 5.29 16.50
CA ARG A 100 16.29 6.35 17.42
C ARG A 100 17.49 7.04 18.05
N ALA A 101 17.36 8.31 18.34
CA ALA A 101 18.33 9.08 19.08
C ALA A 101 17.73 9.60 20.38
N GLU A 102 18.56 9.75 21.40
CA GLU A 102 18.15 10.33 22.70
C GLU A 102 17.99 11.86 22.62
N ARG A 103 18.79 12.50 21.76
CA ARG A 103 18.76 13.93 21.50
C ARG A 103 18.87 14.18 20.02
N PHE A 104 18.63 15.42 19.60
CA PHE A 104 18.82 15.83 18.21
C PHE A 104 20.18 15.39 17.68
N LEU A 105 20.17 14.65 16.57
CA LEU A 105 21.35 14.01 16.00
C LEU A 105 21.33 14.12 14.48
N LYS A 106 22.44 14.54 13.89
CA LYS A 106 22.67 14.50 12.43
C LYS A 106 23.75 13.49 12.11
N GLY A 107 23.58 12.83 10.99
CA GLY A 107 24.52 11.85 10.48
C GLY A 107 24.13 11.32 9.11
N LYS A 108 24.80 10.26 8.70
CA LYS A 108 24.60 9.62 7.41
C LYS A 108 24.41 8.12 7.59
N LEU A 109 23.36 7.58 6.97
CA LEU A 109 23.21 6.15 6.80
C LEU A 109 24.00 5.72 5.57
N LYS A 110 25.07 4.97 5.78
CA LYS A 110 25.89 4.39 4.72
C LYS A 110 25.36 3.01 4.39
N VAL A 111 24.96 2.79 3.13
CA VAL A 111 24.42 1.53 2.64
C VAL A 111 25.35 0.95 1.60
N THR A 112 25.77 -0.28 1.78
CA THR A 112 26.68 -1.03 0.89
C THR A 112 26.03 -2.34 0.50
N SER A 113 25.89 -2.60 -0.79
CA SER A 113 25.38 -3.86 -1.33
C SER A 113 25.82 -4.01 -2.78
N PRO A 114 26.20 -5.22 -3.25
CA PRO A 114 26.55 -5.46 -4.65
C PRO A 114 25.34 -5.52 -5.56
N VAL A 115 24.12 -5.73 -5.03
CA VAL A 115 22.90 -5.79 -5.82
C VAL A 115 22.16 -4.45 -5.81
N ARG A 116 21.09 -4.37 -6.59
CA ARG A 116 20.23 -3.19 -6.70
C ARG A 116 19.39 -3.02 -5.45
N TRP A 117 19.21 -1.78 -5.01
CA TRP A 117 18.43 -1.50 -3.81
C TRP A 117 17.75 -0.13 -3.81
N GLU A 118 16.74 -0.01 -2.98
CA GLU A 118 16.05 1.24 -2.66
C GLU A 118 15.83 1.33 -1.15
N VAL A 119 16.20 2.48 -0.57
CA VAL A 119 16.06 2.76 0.86
C VAL A 119 14.92 3.72 1.09
N PHE A 120 14.09 3.38 2.06
CA PHE A 120 12.99 4.18 2.54
C PHE A 120 13.21 4.54 4.01
N ILE A 121 12.87 5.77 4.36
CA ILE A 121 12.78 6.24 5.74
C ILE A 121 11.34 6.62 5.99
N ASP A 122 10.70 6.00 6.97
CA ASP A 122 9.27 6.16 7.24
C ASP A 122 8.46 6.03 5.94
N GLU A 123 8.69 4.95 5.19
CA GLU A 123 8.10 4.62 3.88
C GLU A 123 8.39 5.63 2.74
N VAL A 124 9.16 6.68 2.96
CA VAL A 124 9.55 7.64 1.91
C VAL A 124 10.85 7.21 1.26
N SER A 125 10.85 6.98 -0.06
CA SER A 125 12.06 6.65 -0.83
C SER A 125 13.08 7.79 -0.73
N LYS A 126 14.28 7.49 -0.25
CA LYS A 126 15.38 8.45 -0.09
C LYS A 126 16.47 8.26 -1.10
N GLN A 127 16.83 7.02 -1.39
CA GLN A 127 17.96 6.71 -2.28
C GLN A 127 17.70 5.39 -3.01
N THR A 128 18.16 5.33 -4.27
CA THR A 128 18.08 4.14 -5.13
C THR A 128 19.43 3.85 -5.75
N LYS A 129 19.83 2.58 -5.80
CA LYS A 129 20.96 2.08 -6.59
C LYS A 129 20.43 1.16 -7.66
N ASP A 130 20.61 1.51 -8.92
CA ASP A 130 20.02 0.80 -10.07
C ASP A 130 20.97 -0.25 -10.68
N ALA A 131 22.27 -0.19 -10.36
CA ALA A 131 23.28 -1.08 -10.91
C ALA A 131 23.63 -2.21 -9.92
N ALA A 132 23.92 -3.39 -10.43
CA ALA A 132 24.54 -4.47 -9.70
C ALA A 132 26.03 -4.54 -10.03
N GLU A 133 26.82 -5.03 -9.08
CA GLU A 133 28.25 -5.24 -9.17
C GLU A 133 28.59 -6.72 -9.01
N ASP A 134 29.77 -7.12 -9.49
CA ASP A 134 30.13 -8.52 -9.62
C ASP A 134 30.44 -9.21 -8.27
N SER A 135 30.82 -8.43 -7.26
CA SER A 135 31.20 -8.95 -5.94
C SER A 135 30.95 -7.94 -4.82
N ILE A 136 30.99 -8.42 -3.57
CA ILE A 136 30.88 -7.54 -2.40
C ILE A 136 32.10 -6.62 -2.26
N SER A 137 33.29 -7.05 -2.70
CA SER A 137 34.49 -6.25 -2.67
C SER A 137 34.47 -5.07 -3.64
N SER A 138 33.72 -5.17 -4.72
CA SER A 138 33.49 -4.08 -5.68
C SER A 138 32.24 -3.26 -5.36
N ALA A 139 31.50 -3.60 -4.30
CA ALA A 139 30.25 -2.96 -3.96
C ALA A 139 30.44 -1.50 -3.59
N SER A 140 29.74 -0.62 -4.32
CA SER A 140 29.71 0.80 -4.03
C SER A 140 28.82 1.11 -2.83
N SER A 141 29.31 1.99 -1.96
CA SER A 141 28.52 2.53 -0.85
C SER A 141 27.82 3.83 -1.25
N ARG A 142 26.65 4.08 -0.67
CA ARG A 142 25.96 5.37 -0.81
C ARG A 142 25.54 5.89 0.56
N ASP A 143 25.72 7.21 0.74
CA ASP A 143 25.40 7.91 1.96
C ASP A 143 24.04 8.59 1.84
N ILE A 144 23.19 8.41 2.86
CA ILE A 144 21.88 9.03 2.97
C ILE A 144 21.89 9.92 4.20
N ALA A 145 21.80 11.23 4.02
CA ALA A 145 21.75 12.18 5.12
C ALA A 145 20.48 11.95 5.96
N LEU A 146 20.64 11.83 7.27
CA LEU A 146 19.55 11.68 8.23
C LEU A 146 19.66 12.74 9.32
N THR A 147 18.50 13.29 9.68
CA THR A 147 18.34 14.13 10.85
C THR A 147 17.35 13.41 11.76
N LEU A 148 17.78 13.10 12.98
CA LEU A 148 17.00 12.40 13.97
C LEU A 148 16.57 13.36 15.06
N GLU A 149 15.26 13.51 15.23
CA GLU A 149 14.66 14.29 16.31
C GLU A 149 14.56 13.43 17.58
N PRO A 150 14.70 14.01 18.77
CA PRO A 150 14.43 13.30 20.00
C PRO A 150 12.99 12.81 20.04
N GLU A 151 12.73 11.76 20.76
CA GLU A 151 11.39 11.18 20.97
C GLU A 151 10.71 10.59 19.73
N ARG A 152 11.36 10.63 18.57
CA ARG A 152 10.86 10.02 17.34
C ARG A 152 11.68 8.78 16.97
N ASP A 153 10.95 7.74 16.55
CA ASP A 153 11.50 6.51 16.02
C ASP A 153 11.41 6.54 14.50
N TYR A 154 12.51 6.31 13.79
CA TYR A 154 12.56 6.29 12.34
C TYR A 154 12.68 4.86 11.84
N GLU A 155 11.75 4.44 11.02
CA GLU A 155 11.79 3.13 10.37
C GLU A 155 12.65 3.20 9.11
N ILE A 156 13.67 2.36 9.04
CA ILE A 156 14.52 2.19 7.85
C ILE A 156 14.08 0.91 7.17
N THR A 157 13.53 1.03 5.96
CA THR A 157 13.18 -0.11 5.13
C THR A 157 14.09 -0.14 3.92
N ILE A 158 14.72 -1.29 3.66
CA ILE A 158 15.62 -1.51 2.54
C ILE A 158 15.04 -2.60 1.66
N LYS A 159 14.80 -2.26 0.42
CA LYS A 159 14.35 -3.16 -0.61
C LYS A 159 15.52 -3.56 -1.47
N LEU A 160 15.85 -4.85 -1.52
CA LEU A 160 16.90 -5.41 -2.37
C LEU A 160 16.26 -6.17 -3.54
N LEU A 161 16.83 -6.03 -4.72
CA LEU A 161 16.47 -6.82 -5.90
C LEU A 161 17.65 -7.68 -6.30
N SER A 162 17.46 -9.00 -6.28
CA SER A 162 18.36 -10.01 -6.84
C SER A 162 17.74 -10.59 -8.10
N THR A 163 18.53 -10.69 -9.16
CA THR A 163 18.15 -11.33 -10.43
C THR A 163 19.00 -12.55 -10.69
N ALA A 164 18.53 -13.45 -11.55
CA ALA A 164 19.30 -14.64 -11.94
C ALA A 164 20.64 -14.30 -12.61
N GLU A 165 20.71 -13.13 -13.27
CA GLU A 165 21.89 -12.65 -13.99
C GLU A 165 22.96 -12.06 -13.06
N ASP A 166 22.60 -11.70 -11.81
CA ASP A 166 23.55 -11.11 -10.88
C ASP A 166 24.61 -12.14 -10.50
N LYS A 167 25.87 -11.74 -10.54
CA LYS A 167 26.99 -12.62 -10.16
C LYS A 167 27.12 -12.76 -8.63
N ALA A 168 26.94 -11.66 -7.93
CA ALA A 168 27.03 -11.62 -6.47
C ALA A 168 25.72 -12.05 -5.80
N ALA A 169 25.82 -12.68 -4.63
CA ALA A 169 24.69 -12.89 -3.74
C ALA A 169 24.19 -11.55 -3.16
N PRO A 170 22.88 -11.40 -2.91
CA PRO A 170 22.36 -10.18 -2.29
C PRO A 170 22.87 -10.08 -0.84
N THR A 171 23.83 -9.18 -0.67
CA THR A 171 24.51 -8.93 0.60
C THR A 171 24.33 -7.46 0.97
N LEU A 172 24.03 -7.17 2.23
CA LEU A 172 23.73 -5.83 2.72
C LEU A 172 24.57 -5.50 3.95
N LYS A 173 25.13 -4.30 3.98
CA LYS A 173 25.74 -3.69 5.16
C LYS A 173 25.21 -2.28 5.33
N CYS A 174 24.75 -1.95 6.53
CA CYS A 174 24.30 -0.60 6.88
C CYS A 174 25.01 -0.11 8.14
N GLU A 175 25.48 1.11 8.07
CA GLU A 175 26.21 1.77 9.15
C GLU A 175 25.69 3.20 9.27
N PHE A 176 25.39 3.65 10.49
CA PHE A 176 25.07 5.03 10.76
C PHE A 176 26.30 5.75 11.30
N ILE A 177 26.72 6.77 10.56
CA ILE A 177 27.91 7.57 10.88
C ILE A 177 27.42 8.92 11.37
N LYS A 178 27.69 9.20 12.65
CA LYS A 178 27.31 10.47 13.28
C LYS A 178 28.23 11.61 12.79
N ASP A 179 27.65 12.78 12.60
CA ASP A 179 28.47 13.97 12.33
C ASP A 179 29.33 14.28 13.56
N ASN A 180 30.50 14.87 13.33
CA ASN A 180 31.51 15.11 14.38
C ASN A 180 30.97 15.88 15.60
N LYS A 181 30.00 16.78 15.40
CA LYS A 181 29.37 17.57 16.47
C LYS A 181 28.48 16.75 17.39
N PHE A 182 28.10 15.53 16.98
CA PHE A 182 27.10 14.71 17.66
C PHE A 182 27.64 13.35 18.09
N LYS A 183 28.96 13.18 18.16
CA LYS A 183 29.61 11.89 18.47
C LYS A 183 29.15 11.30 19.81
N ASP A 184 28.95 12.16 20.80
CA ASP A 184 28.62 11.78 22.17
C ASP A 184 27.13 11.49 22.39
N ILE A 185 26.30 11.67 21.36
CA ILE A 185 24.87 11.41 21.46
C ILE A 185 24.60 9.94 21.19
N ALA A 186 23.95 9.27 22.15
CA ALA A 186 23.57 7.89 21.99
C ALA A 186 22.46 7.76 20.93
N CYS A 187 22.60 6.76 20.07
CA CYS A 187 21.54 6.29 19.18
C CYS A 187 21.47 4.78 19.20
N THR A 188 20.28 4.26 18.97
CA THR A 188 20.02 2.81 18.98
C THR A 188 19.51 2.39 17.60
N LEU A 189 20.12 1.33 17.08
CA LEU A 189 19.72 0.63 15.86
C LEU A 189 19.21 -0.76 16.26
N ASP A 190 17.91 -0.93 16.39
CA ASP A 190 17.30 -2.19 16.83
C ASP A 190 15.95 -2.42 16.13
N PRO A 191 15.81 -3.45 15.30
CA PRO A 191 14.56 -3.77 14.63
C PRO A 191 13.47 -4.27 15.58
N ASN A 192 13.82 -4.68 16.80
CA ASN A 192 12.91 -5.19 17.82
C ASN A 192 12.53 -4.13 18.86
N ALA A 193 13.11 -2.94 18.77
CA ALA A 193 12.78 -1.86 19.69
C ALA A 193 11.28 -1.55 19.65
N LYS A 194 10.63 -1.51 20.81
CA LYS A 194 9.24 -1.10 20.91
C LYS A 194 9.11 0.35 20.46
N LYS A 195 8.23 0.61 19.49
CA LYS A 195 7.93 1.97 19.05
C LYS A 195 7.39 2.79 20.24
N ARG A 196 7.93 3.98 20.43
CA ARG A 196 7.40 4.93 21.38
C ARG A 196 6.09 5.50 20.86
N PHE A 197 5.11 5.64 21.71
CA PHE A 197 3.87 6.32 21.35
C PHE A 197 4.12 7.83 21.26
N SER A 198 3.81 8.43 20.14
CA SER A 198 3.92 9.85 19.89
C SER A 198 2.60 10.42 19.36
N LEU A 199 2.47 11.74 19.30
CA LEU A 199 1.33 12.40 18.64
C LEU A 199 1.16 11.95 17.20
N ASP A 200 2.26 11.67 16.49
CA ASP A 200 2.22 11.17 15.13
C ASP A 200 1.43 9.87 15.01
N ASN A 201 1.49 8.98 16.01
CA ASN A 201 0.73 7.73 16.03
C ASN A 201 -0.78 7.94 16.15
N THR A 202 -1.23 9.10 16.67
CA THR A 202 -2.66 9.43 16.71
C THR A 202 -3.19 9.95 15.40
N VAL A 203 -2.32 10.52 14.55
CA VAL A 203 -2.70 11.16 13.28
C VAL A 203 -2.39 10.26 12.10
N TYR A 204 -1.21 9.63 12.10
CA TYR A 204 -0.70 8.84 10.98
C TYR A 204 -0.81 7.34 11.23
N GLY A 205 -0.72 6.57 10.16
CA GLY A 205 -0.75 5.10 10.16
C GLY A 205 -2.03 4.52 9.59
N ASN A 206 -2.17 3.21 9.75
CA ASN A 206 -3.32 2.45 9.26
C ASN A 206 -4.46 2.49 10.27
N ARG A 207 -5.66 2.80 9.79
CA ARG A 207 -6.89 2.76 10.58
C ARG A 207 -7.92 1.89 9.89
N VAL A 208 -8.55 1.01 10.64
CA VAL A 208 -9.70 0.26 10.14
C VAL A 208 -10.87 1.22 9.97
N ILE A 209 -11.41 1.29 8.74
CA ILE A 209 -12.61 2.08 8.42
C ILE A 209 -13.85 1.21 8.54
N SER A 210 -13.79 0.00 8.00
CA SER A 210 -14.90 -0.94 8.00
C SER A 210 -14.41 -2.36 7.91
N VAL A 211 -15.23 -3.27 8.41
CA VAL A 211 -15.06 -4.71 8.29
C VAL A 211 -16.36 -5.31 7.78
N ALA A 212 -16.24 -6.29 6.89
CA ALA A 212 -17.38 -7.01 6.35
C ALA A 212 -17.03 -8.51 6.24
N ILE A 213 -17.91 -9.34 6.76
CA ILE A 213 -17.78 -10.81 6.68
C ILE A 213 -18.49 -11.29 5.42
N SER A 214 -17.95 -12.29 4.75
CA SER A 214 -18.58 -12.93 3.60
C SER A 214 -19.91 -13.63 4.00
N PRO A 215 -20.85 -13.82 3.08
CA PRO A 215 -22.14 -14.47 3.38
C PRO A 215 -22.02 -15.83 4.08
N SER A 216 -21.01 -16.63 3.74
CA SER A 216 -20.77 -17.94 4.40
C SER A 216 -20.02 -17.84 5.73
N GLY A 217 -19.50 -16.67 6.10
CA GLY A 217 -18.68 -16.50 7.29
C GLY A 217 -17.24 -17.01 7.15
N LYS A 218 -16.76 -17.34 5.96
CA LYS A 218 -15.42 -17.88 5.74
C LYS A 218 -14.33 -16.81 5.63
N TYR A 219 -14.68 -15.64 5.10
CA TYR A 219 -13.73 -14.60 4.76
C TYR A 219 -14.09 -13.28 5.41
N LEU A 220 -13.06 -12.50 5.73
CA LEU A 220 -13.17 -11.14 6.27
C LEU A 220 -12.56 -10.16 5.28
N LEU A 221 -13.34 -9.17 4.87
CA LEU A 221 -12.85 -8.02 4.13
C LEU A 221 -12.66 -6.85 5.10
N THR A 222 -11.44 -6.40 5.30
CA THR A 222 -11.10 -5.24 6.13
C THR A 222 -10.71 -4.08 5.23
N ARG A 223 -11.33 -2.93 5.40
CA ARG A 223 -10.98 -1.70 4.69
C ARG A 223 -10.18 -0.80 5.62
N TYR A 224 -9.01 -0.39 5.15
CA TYR A 224 -8.10 0.48 5.86
C TYR A 224 -8.03 1.86 5.23
N TRP A 225 -7.81 2.86 6.05
CA TRP A 225 -7.35 4.17 5.65
C TRP A 225 -5.93 4.35 6.16
N ASN A 226 -4.99 4.56 5.26
CA ASN A 226 -3.61 4.86 5.56
C ASN A 226 -3.40 6.36 5.45
N ASN A 227 -3.14 7.01 6.56
CA ASN A 227 -2.76 8.41 6.63
C ASN A 227 -1.25 8.50 6.81
N HIS A 228 -0.57 9.20 5.90
CA HIS A 228 0.88 9.28 5.88
C HIS A 228 1.33 10.74 5.85
N ALA A 229 2.30 11.10 6.73
CA ALA A 229 2.79 12.48 6.84
C ALA A 229 3.40 13.05 5.55
N ALA A 230 4.07 12.20 4.76
CA ALA A 230 4.84 12.61 3.59
C ALA A 230 4.25 12.12 2.25
N LYS A 231 3.15 11.37 2.27
CA LYS A 231 2.49 10.84 1.08
C LYS A 231 1.00 11.17 1.11
N ARG A 232 0.35 11.07 -0.05
CA ARG A 232 -1.10 11.16 -0.11
C ARG A 232 -1.73 10.01 0.66
N SER A 233 -2.69 10.33 1.52
CA SER A 233 -3.50 9.32 2.21
C SER A 233 -4.25 8.45 1.19
N ARG A 234 -4.38 7.17 1.50
CA ARG A 234 -5.05 6.20 0.62
C ARG A 234 -5.93 5.26 1.42
N THR A 235 -6.93 4.72 0.76
CA THR A 235 -7.74 3.61 1.24
C THR A 235 -7.40 2.33 0.48
N TYR A 236 -7.44 1.21 1.15
CA TYR A 236 -7.22 -0.10 0.56
C TYR A 236 -7.97 -1.18 1.34
N CYS A 237 -8.15 -2.34 0.72
CA CYS A 237 -8.77 -3.49 1.33
C CYS A 237 -7.77 -4.61 1.59
N GLN A 238 -8.04 -5.41 2.61
CA GLN A 238 -7.34 -6.65 2.92
C GLN A 238 -8.36 -7.77 3.03
N LEU A 239 -8.09 -8.90 2.41
CA LEU A 239 -8.92 -10.10 2.44
C LEU A 239 -8.23 -11.16 3.29
N THR A 240 -8.91 -11.65 4.30
CA THR A 240 -8.39 -12.66 5.24
C THR A 240 -9.32 -13.87 5.31
N GLU A 241 -8.77 -15.06 5.29
CA GLU A 241 -9.49 -16.29 5.58
C GLU A 241 -9.64 -16.46 7.11
N LEU A 242 -10.88 -16.47 7.61
CA LEU A 242 -11.12 -16.45 9.06
C LEU A 242 -10.65 -17.70 9.79
N LYS A 243 -10.74 -18.89 9.16
CA LYS A 243 -10.37 -20.15 9.79
C LYS A 243 -8.86 -20.24 10.07
N THR A 244 -8.05 -19.77 9.16
CA THR A 244 -6.57 -19.88 9.22
C THR A 244 -5.90 -18.60 9.66
N GLY A 245 -6.61 -17.46 9.61
CA GLY A 245 -6.03 -16.13 9.77
C GLY A 245 -5.13 -15.70 8.61
N LYS A 246 -5.09 -16.49 7.52
CA LYS A 246 -4.23 -16.20 6.37
C LYS A 246 -4.75 -15.00 5.59
N VAL A 247 -3.88 -14.04 5.35
CA VAL A 247 -4.15 -12.93 4.43
C VAL A 247 -4.04 -13.44 3.00
N LEU A 248 -5.15 -13.40 2.26
CA LEU A 248 -5.23 -13.83 0.86
C LEU A 248 -4.88 -12.69 -0.10
N LEU A 249 -5.39 -11.49 0.17
CA LEU A 249 -5.05 -10.28 -0.55
C LEU A 249 -4.69 -9.19 0.43
N ASP A 250 -3.56 -8.54 0.19
CA ASP A 250 -3.14 -7.37 0.93
C ASP A 250 -3.02 -6.18 -0.01
N ASN A 251 -3.32 -4.98 0.52
CA ASN A 251 -3.29 -3.75 -0.27
C ASN A 251 -4.16 -3.82 -1.55
N ALA A 252 -5.27 -4.56 -1.47
CA ALA A 252 -6.21 -4.68 -2.57
C ALA A 252 -6.94 -3.36 -2.85
N ARG A 253 -7.57 -3.28 -4.03
CA ARG A 253 -8.31 -2.11 -4.49
C ARG A 253 -9.34 -1.66 -3.46
N ASP A 254 -9.45 -0.36 -3.25
CA ASP A 254 -10.54 0.22 -2.47
C ASP A 254 -11.89 0.04 -3.17
N GLY A 255 -12.97 0.00 -2.38
CA GLY A 255 -14.33 -0.10 -2.90
C GLY A 255 -14.81 -1.52 -3.19
N MET A 256 -14.04 -2.56 -2.84
CA MET A 256 -14.51 -3.95 -2.90
C MET A 256 -15.64 -4.19 -1.90
N ARG A 257 -16.63 -4.98 -2.29
CA ARG A 257 -17.79 -5.33 -1.48
C ARG A 257 -18.17 -6.79 -1.71
N TRP A 258 -18.82 -7.40 -0.71
CA TRP A 258 -19.37 -8.75 -0.85
C TRP A 258 -20.63 -8.74 -1.73
N MET A 259 -20.76 -9.76 -2.55
CA MET A 259 -22.01 -10.14 -3.15
C MET A 259 -22.99 -10.59 -2.05
N PRO A 260 -24.31 -10.39 -2.19
CA PRO A 260 -25.27 -10.67 -1.11
C PRO A 260 -25.38 -12.14 -0.70
N LYS A 261 -25.16 -13.06 -1.64
CA LYS A 261 -25.40 -14.50 -1.45
C LYS A 261 -24.13 -15.32 -1.65
N SER A 262 -23.38 -15.04 -2.69
CA SER A 262 -22.14 -15.73 -2.99
C SER A 262 -20.98 -15.15 -2.19
N ASP A 263 -19.97 -15.98 -1.91
CA ASP A 263 -18.73 -15.51 -1.27
C ASP A 263 -17.81 -14.77 -2.25
N LYS A 264 -18.36 -14.20 -3.33
CA LYS A 264 -17.57 -13.41 -4.26
C LYS A 264 -17.52 -11.95 -3.82
N LEU A 265 -16.38 -11.32 -4.04
CA LEU A 265 -16.23 -9.87 -3.95
C LEU A 265 -16.56 -9.23 -5.30
N TYR A 266 -17.07 -8.02 -5.29
CA TYR A 266 -17.24 -7.22 -6.51
C TYR A 266 -16.71 -5.81 -6.33
N TYR A 267 -16.36 -5.20 -7.45
CA TYR A 267 -16.02 -3.79 -7.56
C TYR A 267 -16.35 -3.28 -8.97
N THR A 268 -16.39 -1.96 -9.12
CA THR A 268 -16.69 -1.33 -10.41
C THR A 268 -15.46 -0.68 -11.02
N VAL A 269 -15.35 -0.75 -12.34
CA VAL A 269 -14.30 -0.10 -13.11
C VAL A 269 -14.97 0.76 -14.19
N THR A 270 -14.63 2.03 -14.27
CA THR A 270 -15.13 2.91 -15.33
C THR A 270 -14.47 2.53 -16.65
N ALA A 271 -15.29 2.20 -17.63
CA ALA A 271 -14.93 1.90 -19.02
C ALA A 271 -15.49 2.97 -19.98
N LEU A 272 -15.15 2.90 -21.26
CA LEU A 272 -15.64 3.85 -22.26
C LEU A 272 -17.16 3.80 -22.46
N SER A 273 -17.77 2.63 -22.26
CA SER A 273 -19.19 2.37 -22.46
C SER A 273 -20.02 2.43 -21.18
N GLY A 274 -19.45 2.86 -20.07
CA GLY A 274 -20.11 2.86 -18.76
C GLY A 274 -19.22 2.25 -17.68
N ASN A 275 -19.82 1.55 -16.72
CA ASN A 275 -19.07 0.91 -15.63
C ASN A 275 -19.16 -0.61 -15.76
N ASP A 276 -18.03 -1.26 -15.71
CA ASP A 276 -17.95 -2.71 -15.68
C ASP A 276 -17.95 -3.19 -14.22
N VAL A 277 -18.70 -4.25 -13.94
CA VAL A 277 -18.68 -4.94 -12.64
C VAL A 277 -17.77 -6.15 -12.75
N ILE A 278 -16.74 -6.13 -11.95
CA ILE A 278 -15.78 -7.21 -11.86
C ILE A 278 -16.01 -7.96 -10.56
N THR A 279 -16.03 -9.28 -10.63
CA THR A 279 -16.09 -10.16 -9.46
C THR A 279 -14.76 -10.84 -9.24
N LEU A 280 -14.43 -11.06 -7.97
CA LEU A 280 -13.25 -11.79 -7.52
C LEU A 280 -13.69 -12.96 -6.63
N ASP A 281 -13.22 -14.14 -6.96
CA ASP A 281 -13.42 -15.34 -6.15
C ASP A 281 -12.30 -15.45 -5.09
N PRO A 282 -12.60 -15.37 -3.79
CA PRO A 282 -11.60 -15.47 -2.73
C PRO A 282 -10.83 -16.78 -2.69
N ALA A 283 -11.41 -17.88 -3.15
CA ALA A 283 -10.76 -19.19 -3.10
C ALA A 283 -9.68 -19.35 -4.16
N THR A 284 -9.88 -18.78 -5.35
CA THR A 284 -8.98 -18.90 -6.49
C THR A 284 -8.20 -17.62 -6.78
N LEU A 285 -8.66 -16.49 -6.24
CA LEU A 285 -8.21 -15.12 -6.54
C LEU A 285 -8.35 -14.75 -8.02
N ASN A 286 -9.23 -15.44 -8.74
CA ASN A 286 -9.52 -15.12 -10.13
C ASN A 286 -10.54 -13.99 -10.22
N GLU A 287 -10.32 -13.10 -11.17
CA GLU A 287 -11.21 -12.00 -11.48
C GLU A 287 -11.96 -12.29 -12.78
N GLU A 288 -13.24 -11.99 -12.79
CA GLU A 288 -14.11 -12.13 -13.95
C GLU A 288 -14.96 -10.88 -14.13
N THR A 289 -15.15 -10.44 -15.38
CA THR A 289 -16.10 -9.38 -15.68
C THR A 289 -17.51 -9.96 -15.71
N LEU A 290 -18.29 -9.66 -14.67
CA LEU A 290 -19.67 -10.14 -14.55
C LEU A 290 -20.63 -9.32 -15.44
N LEU A 291 -20.50 -8.01 -15.45
CA LEU A 291 -21.36 -7.09 -16.20
C LEU A 291 -20.52 -6.01 -16.88
N LYS A 292 -20.95 -5.57 -18.08
CA LYS A 292 -20.29 -4.53 -18.83
C LYS A 292 -21.22 -3.35 -19.10
N GLY A 293 -20.67 -2.15 -19.03
CA GLY A 293 -21.34 -0.94 -19.49
C GLY A 293 -22.55 -0.52 -18.67
N ILE A 294 -22.60 -0.80 -17.35
CA ILE A 294 -23.68 -0.33 -16.50
C ILE A 294 -23.62 1.21 -16.44
N PRO A 295 -24.76 1.92 -16.63
CA PRO A 295 -24.78 3.38 -16.68
C PRO A 295 -24.27 4.05 -15.40
N GLU A 296 -24.55 3.44 -14.22
CA GLU A 296 -24.29 4.05 -12.92
C GLU A 296 -23.25 3.26 -12.11
N GLN A 297 -22.43 3.96 -11.34
CA GLN A 297 -21.44 3.33 -10.44
C GLN A 297 -22.07 2.81 -9.15
N SER A 298 -23.20 3.40 -8.74
CA SER A 298 -23.88 3.06 -7.49
C SER A 298 -25.15 2.29 -7.77
N PHE A 299 -25.19 1.07 -7.26
CA PHE A 299 -26.35 0.17 -7.39
C PHE A 299 -26.47 -0.72 -6.16
N THR A 300 -27.63 -1.34 -6.02
CA THR A 300 -27.95 -2.30 -4.96
C THR A 300 -28.31 -3.63 -5.60
N TRP A 301 -27.68 -4.70 -5.15
CA TRP A 301 -27.97 -6.07 -5.57
C TRP A 301 -29.30 -6.56 -5.00
N SER A 302 -30.01 -7.38 -5.75
CA SER A 302 -31.06 -8.22 -5.19
C SER A 302 -30.44 -9.25 -4.25
N PRO A 303 -31.18 -9.72 -3.23
CA PRO A 303 -30.68 -10.75 -2.31
C PRO A 303 -30.27 -12.07 -3.00
N ASN A 304 -30.87 -12.37 -4.14
CA ASN A 304 -30.59 -13.59 -4.93
C ASN A 304 -29.54 -13.39 -6.02
N GLU A 305 -29.02 -12.17 -6.20
CA GLU A 305 -28.02 -11.81 -7.24
C GLU A 305 -28.55 -11.95 -8.68
N ASP A 306 -29.85 -11.92 -8.90
CA ASP A 306 -30.49 -12.05 -10.21
C ASP A 306 -30.72 -10.71 -10.92
N PHE A 307 -30.79 -9.62 -10.18
CA PHE A 307 -30.87 -8.26 -10.70
C PHE A 307 -30.19 -7.26 -9.79
N LEU A 308 -29.96 -6.07 -10.31
CA LEU A 308 -29.54 -4.89 -9.54
C LEU A 308 -30.50 -3.74 -9.76
N ILE A 309 -30.59 -2.87 -8.75
CA ILE A 309 -31.36 -1.63 -8.79
C ILE A 309 -30.36 -0.46 -8.79
N TYR A 310 -30.59 0.50 -9.66
CA TYR A 310 -29.76 1.69 -9.76
C TYR A 310 -30.62 2.93 -10.04
N TYR A 311 -30.00 4.10 -10.01
CA TYR A 311 -30.70 5.39 -10.12
C TYR A 311 -30.22 6.16 -11.35
N PRO A 312 -30.76 5.89 -12.55
CA PRO A 312 -30.42 6.69 -13.70
C PRO A 312 -30.91 8.12 -13.49
N ARG A 313 -30.07 9.06 -13.91
CA ARG A 313 -30.38 10.47 -13.81
C ARG A 313 -30.72 11.03 -15.20
N GLU A 314 -31.84 11.62 -15.32
CA GLU A 314 -32.19 12.50 -16.47
C GLU A 314 -31.73 13.93 -16.14
N GLU A 315 -30.92 14.51 -16.98
CA GLU A 315 -30.59 15.93 -16.86
C GLU A 315 -31.84 16.78 -17.27
N GLY A 316 -32.07 17.88 -16.55
CA GLY A 316 -33.08 18.85 -16.94
C GLY A 316 -32.66 19.59 -18.21
N GLU A 317 -33.62 20.26 -18.83
CA GLU A 317 -33.35 21.13 -20.00
C GLU A 317 -32.32 22.19 -19.62
N LYS A 318 -31.26 22.28 -20.41
CA LYS A 318 -30.25 23.34 -20.27
C LYS A 318 -30.76 24.58 -20.94
N GLU A 319 -30.91 25.68 -20.20
CA GLU A 319 -31.21 26.98 -20.79
C GLU A 319 -30.05 27.41 -21.70
N GLN A 320 -30.40 27.76 -22.96
CA GLN A 320 -29.43 28.28 -23.92
C GLN A 320 -29.44 29.81 -23.82
N GLY A 321 -28.31 30.40 -23.45
CA GLY A 321 -28.08 31.85 -23.49
C GLY A 321 -27.38 32.41 -22.24
N ALA A 322 -27.06 33.71 -22.32
CA ALA A 322 -26.35 34.43 -21.24
C ALA A 322 -27.27 34.79 -20.04
N LEU A 323 -28.56 34.68 -20.16
CA LEU A 323 -29.53 34.95 -19.11
C LEU A 323 -29.87 33.67 -18.36
N ARG A 324 -29.45 33.60 -17.12
CA ARG A 324 -29.79 32.51 -16.22
C ARG A 324 -31.12 32.79 -15.53
N ARG A 325 -32.11 31.97 -15.77
CA ARG A 325 -33.40 32.06 -15.09
C ARG A 325 -33.23 31.73 -13.62
N ILE A 326 -33.54 32.66 -12.74
CA ILE A 326 -33.58 32.41 -11.29
C ILE A 326 -34.94 31.78 -10.99
N VAL A 327 -34.93 30.48 -10.70
CA VAL A 327 -36.15 29.76 -10.31
C VAL A 327 -36.21 29.79 -8.79
N SER A 328 -37.27 30.34 -8.25
CA SER A 328 -37.56 30.26 -6.83
C SER A 328 -37.70 28.79 -6.40
N PRO A 329 -37.28 28.38 -5.18
CA PRO A 329 -37.56 27.06 -4.66
C PRO A 329 -39.03 26.66 -4.68
N ALA A 330 -39.94 27.64 -4.72
CA ALA A 330 -41.38 27.44 -4.83
C ALA A 330 -41.82 27.14 -6.27
N ASP A 331 -41.08 27.62 -7.27
CA ASP A 331 -41.36 27.36 -8.69
C ASP A 331 -40.83 26.01 -9.10
N ARG A 332 -41.58 24.98 -8.85
CA ARG A 332 -41.27 23.60 -9.27
C ARG A 332 -41.48 23.44 -10.77
N ILE A 333 -40.67 24.12 -11.58
CA ILE A 333 -40.74 23.97 -13.04
C ILE A 333 -40.26 22.57 -13.40
N PRO A 334 -41.10 21.75 -14.03
CA PRO A 334 -40.84 20.30 -14.15
C PRO A 334 -39.54 19.93 -14.87
N ASN A 335 -39.10 20.75 -15.83
CA ASN A 335 -38.05 20.33 -16.78
C ASN A 335 -36.67 20.96 -16.54
N THR A 336 -36.49 21.84 -15.55
CA THR A 336 -35.24 22.55 -15.32
C THR A 336 -34.28 21.83 -14.36
N ARG A 337 -34.75 20.83 -13.63
CA ARG A 337 -33.95 20.08 -12.66
C ARG A 337 -33.73 18.65 -13.12
N GLY A 338 -32.49 18.16 -12.97
CA GLY A 338 -32.22 16.74 -13.17
C GLY A 338 -33.01 15.88 -12.18
N ARG A 339 -33.47 14.72 -12.61
CA ARG A 339 -34.28 13.79 -11.83
C ARG A 339 -33.63 12.44 -11.78
N SER A 340 -33.77 11.76 -10.67
CA SER A 340 -33.34 10.38 -10.51
C SER A 340 -34.56 9.46 -10.49
N PHE A 341 -34.48 8.39 -11.22
CA PHE A 341 -35.50 7.35 -11.31
C PHE A 341 -34.98 6.05 -10.74
N LEU A 342 -35.85 5.11 -10.47
CA LEU A 342 -35.50 3.75 -10.15
C LEU A 342 -35.50 2.93 -11.44
N ALA A 343 -34.43 2.19 -11.66
CA ALA A 343 -34.32 1.22 -12.74
C ALA A 343 -33.79 -0.12 -12.21
N LYS A 344 -34.25 -1.19 -12.82
CA LYS A 344 -33.84 -2.56 -12.58
C LYS A 344 -33.04 -3.06 -13.77
N TYR A 345 -31.88 -3.63 -13.51
CA TYR A 345 -31.05 -4.30 -14.52
C TYR A 345 -31.09 -5.79 -14.25
N ASN A 346 -31.59 -6.57 -15.19
CA ASN A 346 -31.65 -8.03 -15.10
C ASN A 346 -30.32 -8.60 -15.61
N ILE A 347 -29.67 -9.42 -14.77
CA ILE A 347 -28.33 -9.98 -15.05
C ILE A 347 -28.36 -11.02 -16.15
N ALA A 348 -29.42 -11.84 -16.19
CA ALA A 348 -29.49 -12.97 -17.12
C ALA A 348 -29.66 -12.53 -18.59
N ASN A 349 -30.41 -11.46 -18.83
CA ASN A 349 -30.70 -10.98 -20.19
C ASN A 349 -30.11 -9.62 -20.55
N GLY A 350 -29.46 -8.95 -19.58
CA GLY A 350 -28.87 -7.64 -19.77
C GLY A 350 -29.85 -6.50 -20.03
N VAL A 351 -31.16 -6.72 -19.72
CA VAL A 351 -32.21 -5.73 -19.98
C VAL A 351 -32.37 -4.79 -18.79
N SER A 352 -32.41 -3.51 -19.10
CA SER A 352 -32.71 -2.44 -18.14
C SER A 352 -34.16 -2.03 -18.24
N GLU A 353 -34.86 -2.04 -17.12
CA GLU A 353 -36.26 -1.67 -17.01
C GLU A 353 -36.41 -0.50 -16.04
N ARG A 354 -37.09 0.58 -16.49
CA ARG A 354 -37.42 1.70 -15.63
C ARG A 354 -38.61 1.34 -14.75
N LEU A 355 -38.46 1.48 -13.43
CA LEU A 355 -39.50 1.11 -12.46
C LEU A 355 -40.39 2.29 -12.03
N THR A 356 -39.85 3.51 -12.05
CA THR A 356 -40.60 4.71 -11.61
C THR A 356 -40.69 5.76 -12.70
N TYR A 357 -41.84 6.39 -12.76
CA TYR A 357 -42.18 7.42 -13.75
C TYR A 357 -42.73 8.66 -13.03
N GLY A 358 -42.76 9.79 -13.69
CA GLY A 358 -43.36 11.02 -13.19
C GLY A 358 -42.36 12.16 -13.02
N ASN A 359 -42.83 13.25 -12.40
CA ASN A 359 -42.10 14.50 -12.29
C ASN A 359 -41.29 14.65 -11.00
N HIS A 360 -41.09 13.58 -10.25
CA HIS A 360 -40.37 13.60 -8.97
C HIS A 360 -39.14 12.68 -9.02
N SER A 361 -38.09 13.08 -8.33
CA SER A 361 -36.96 12.17 -8.08
C SER A 361 -37.39 11.06 -7.12
N THR A 362 -37.08 9.84 -7.45
CA THR A 362 -37.38 8.66 -6.63
C THR A 362 -36.09 8.06 -6.08
N TYR A 363 -36.09 7.77 -4.81
CA TYR A 363 -34.98 7.09 -4.12
C TYR A 363 -35.53 5.90 -3.35
N LEU A 364 -34.84 4.77 -3.39
CA LEU A 364 -35.14 3.62 -2.56
C LEU A 364 -34.58 3.87 -1.17
N GLN A 365 -35.44 4.00 -0.18
CA GLN A 365 -35.05 4.10 1.21
C GLN A 365 -35.61 2.88 1.93
N LEU A 366 -34.77 1.87 2.14
CA LEU A 366 -35.13 0.70 2.93
C LEU A 366 -34.74 0.96 4.38
N SER A 367 -35.76 1.11 5.22
CA SER A 367 -35.59 1.13 6.67
C SER A 367 -36.21 -0.13 7.25
N LEU A 368 -35.51 -0.82 8.12
CA LEU A 368 -36.04 -1.99 8.86
C LEU A 368 -37.29 -1.63 9.68
N ILE A 369 -37.44 -0.39 10.11
CA ILE A 369 -38.64 0.12 10.79
C ILE A 369 -39.86 0.04 9.89
N HIS A 370 -39.72 0.31 8.58
CA HIS A 370 -40.82 0.24 7.63
C HIS A 370 -41.20 -1.20 7.24
N ILE A 371 -40.34 -2.16 7.51
CA ILE A 371 -40.61 -3.58 7.27
C ILE A 371 -41.25 -4.23 8.49
N SER A 372 -40.91 -3.78 9.70
CA SER A 372 -41.40 -4.35 10.96
C SER A 372 -42.72 -3.75 11.45
N GLU A 373 -43.16 -2.60 10.94
CA GLU A 373 -44.42 -1.97 11.24
C GLU A 373 -45.25 -1.76 9.97
N PRO A 374 -46.00 -2.76 9.50
CA PRO A 374 -47.04 -2.48 8.53
C PRO A 374 -48.14 -1.66 9.21
N THR A 375 -48.09 -0.34 8.98
CA THR A 375 -49.26 0.55 9.10
C THR A 375 -50.15 0.41 10.32
N ARG A 376 -49.81 1.10 11.38
CA ARG A 376 -50.87 1.66 12.27
C ARG A 376 -50.97 3.17 12.10
N HIS A 377 -51.19 3.63 10.89
CA HIS A 377 -51.64 4.98 10.60
C HIS A 377 -52.96 4.97 9.81
N SER A 378 -53.96 4.38 10.40
CA SER A 378 -55.32 4.73 10.09
C SER A 378 -56.07 4.62 11.40
N LEU A 379 -56.37 5.77 11.93
CA LEU A 379 -57.44 6.09 12.86
C LEU A 379 -56.98 7.12 13.86
N ILE A 380 -56.96 8.36 13.45
CA ILE A 380 -57.56 9.46 14.20
C ILE A 380 -58.28 10.33 13.18
#